data_59a710a075ed29a06fcdd9d88abbea04
#
_entry.id   59a710a075ed29a06fcdd9d88abbea04
#
_cell.length_a   1.000
_cell.length_b   1.000
_cell.length_c   1.000
_cell.angle_alpha   90.00
_cell.angle_beta   90.00
_cell.angle_gamma   90.00
#
_symmetry.space_group_name_H-M   'P 1'
#
loop_
_entity.id
_entity.type
_entity.pdbx_description
1 polymer ?
#
loop_
_entity_poly.entity_id
_entity_poly.type
_entity_poly.pdbx_seq_one_letter_code
_entity_poly.pdbx_strand_id
1 'polypeptide(L)'
;MSEIYTVIVVILGILAISGLFVGVTNDAVNFLNSAIGSKAASMRVILTVASVGIIVGVVTSSGMMEVARSGMFNPGLFTFHEVMMLYLGVMFANIILLDLYNSWGLPTSTTVSLIFCLLGSAIAVSIYKISNDPALGVGSLGHFINTSRAMGIVSAILLSVVIAFTCGTIVMYVSRTIFSFRYTVVFRRFGSLWCGASLTAIIYFAVFKGLKSLLADHAFIEMVDRHLLLSLFICWVACSVLLFFIQRFKINILRITILSGTFALALAFAGNDLVNFIGVPVAGFDAFSIAKHSGDPQMMMGALSENVPANFLILLAAGAIMILTLWTSKKAMHVSETELSLSAAQEDEGPEQYGSSVMSRTIVRAALNINAGIERIIPARVRAAVSHRFEYEDIEHSGAPYDMIRATVNLTTSAMLIAIATSLKLPLSTTYVCFMVAMGSSLADRAWGRESAVYRISGVMTVIAGWFITALGGFLIAFVVGLTLIYGGTMAFVIVTVLCGYMLIHSNFLKKGKTSAAPAAAGVKSQSTEDIIINLRDEVCRTMESATKIYDRTLIAVFKENRKVLRDMVKESNDLFYLSLIHI
;
A
#
# COMPACT_ATOMS: atom_id res chain seq x y z
N MET A 1 -38.61 -13.20 -8.84
CA MET A 1 -37.41 -13.22 -7.97
C MET A 1 -37.80 -12.91 -6.54
N SER A 2 -37.26 -13.61 -5.55
CA SER A 2 -37.61 -13.35 -4.15
C SER A 2 -37.06 -12.00 -3.71
N GLU A 3 -37.75 -11.32 -2.79
CA GLU A 3 -37.35 -10.01 -2.23
C GLU A 3 -35.94 -10.04 -1.60
N ILE A 4 -35.52 -11.24 -1.12
CA ILE A 4 -34.22 -11.43 -0.47
C ILE A 4 -33.04 -11.06 -1.38
N TYR A 5 -33.09 -11.34 -2.69
CA TYR A 5 -32.00 -10.99 -3.60
C TYR A 5 -31.90 -9.48 -3.85
N THR A 6 -33.03 -8.77 -3.77
CA THR A 6 -33.00 -7.30 -3.79
C THR A 6 -32.31 -6.75 -2.55
N VAL A 7 -32.60 -7.33 -1.37
CA VAL A 7 -31.90 -6.96 -0.11
C VAL A 7 -30.40 -7.26 -0.20
N ILE A 8 -30.02 -8.42 -0.76
CA ILE A 8 -28.61 -8.79 -0.96
C ILE A 8 -27.88 -7.75 -1.81
N VAL A 9 -28.48 -7.32 -2.93
CA VAL A 9 -27.88 -6.30 -3.81
C VAL A 9 -27.73 -4.96 -3.09
N VAL A 10 -28.73 -4.55 -2.30
CA VAL A 10 -28.62 -3.33 -1.48
C VAL A 10 -27.48 -3.44 -0.46
N ILE A 11 -27.34 -4.59 0.20
CA ILE A 11 -26.24 -4.83 1.15
C ILE A 11 -24.89 -4.81 0.43
N LEU A 12 -24.76 -5.43 -0.74
CA LEU A 12 -23.54 -5.35 -1.55
C LEU A 12 -23.20 -3.89 -1.91
N GLY A 13 -24.21 -3.05 -2.20
CA GLY A 13 -24.02 -1.61 -2.41
C GLY A 13 -23.50 -0.88 -1.16
N ILE A 14 -24.07 -1.17 0.01
CA ILE A 14 -23.59 -0.62 1.30
C ILE A 14 -22.15 -1.08 1.59
N LEU A 15 -21.85 -2.35 1.36
CA LEU A 15 -20.51 -2.90 1.51
C LEU A 15 -19.52 -2.29 0.51
N ALA A 16 -19.96 -1.94 -0.72
CA ALA A 16 -19.14 -1.21 -1.68
C ALA A 16 -18.71 0.16 -1.13
N ILE A 17 -19.67 0.94 -0.59
CA ILE A 17 -19.38 2.25 0.02
C ILE A 17 -18.44 2.09 1.21
N SER A 18 -18.69 1.12 2.08
CA SER A 18 -17.83 0.83 3.23
C SER A 18 -16.43 0.38 2.79
N GLY A 19 -16.35 -0.45 1.76
CA GLY A 19 -15.09 -0.94 1.16
C GLY A 19 -14.26 0.20 0.57
N LEU A 20 -14.91 1.15 -0.13
CA LEU A 20 -14.25 2.36 -0.64
C LEU A 20 -13.66 3.18 0.51
N PHE A 21 -14.44 3.40 1.58
CA PHE A 21 -13.95 4.16 2.74
C PHE A 21 -12.77 3.47 3.44
N VAL A 22 -12.89 2.19 3.75
CA VAL A 22 -11.86 1.42 4.44
C VAL A 22 -10.61 1.24 3.57
N GLY A 23 -10.80 0.91 2.29
CA GLY A 23 -9.71 0.63 1.36
C GLY A 23 -8.91 1.88 0.97
N VAL A 24 -9.58 2.98 0.63
CA VAL A 24 -8.87 4.24 0.35
C VAL A 24 -8.12 4.74 1.58
N THR A 25 -8.64 4.53 2.78
CA THR A 25 -7.94 4.85 4.03
C THR A 25 -6.62 4.08 4.15
N ASN A 26 -6.57 2.82 3.72
CA ASN A 26 -5.35 2.01 3.70
C ASN A 26 -4.38 2.45 2.58
N ASP A 27 -4.90 2.71 1.39
CA ASP A 27 -4.09 2.83 0.19
C ASP A 27 -3.68 4.28 -0.16
N ALA A 28 -4.27 5.29 0.50
CA ALA A 28 -3.92 6.70 0.28
C ALA A 28 -2.42 6.98 0.50
N VAL A 29 -1.79 6.24 1.40
CA VAL A 29 -0.35 6.28 1.68
C VAL A 29 0.49 6.09 0.42
N ASN A 30 0.06 5.23 -0.50
CA ASN A 30 0.82 4.84 -1.68
C ASN A 30 1.17 6.04 -2.58
N PHE A 31 0.24 6.98 -2.75
CA PHE A 31 0.43 8.14 -3.64
C PHE A 31 0.65 9.46 -2.91
N LEU A 32 0.46 9.52 -1.59
CA LEU A 32 0.67 10.74 -0.79
C LEU A 32 2.06 10.79 -0.15
N ASN A 33 2.59 9.65 0.32
CA ASN A 33 3.79 9.60 1.17
C ASN A 33 5.00 10.31 0.61
N SER A 34 5.29 10.13 -0.67
CA SER A 34 6.49 10.72 -1.27
C SER A 34 6.40 12.26 -1.35
N ALA A 35 5.21 12.80 -1.61
CA ALA A 35 5.01 14.24 -1.63
C ALA A 35 4.99 14.84 -0.21
N ILE A 36 4.42 14.12 0.77
CA ILE A 36 4.40 14.51 2.18
C ILE A 36 5.81 14.44 2.77
N GLY A 37 6.48 13.30 2.60
CA GLY A 37 7.81 13.03 3.17
C GLY A 37 8.90 13.95 2.66
N SER A 38 8.79 14.44 1.42
CA SER A 38 9.70 15.45 0.86
C SER A 38 9.27 16.89 1.10
N LYS A 39 8.14 17.11 1.77
CA LYS A 39 7.53 18.45 1.97
C LYS A 39 7.42 19.26 0.68
N ALA A 40 7.09 18.59 -0.44
CA ALA A 40 7.06 19.20 -1.77
C ALA A 40 6.01 20.32 -1.89
N ALA A 41 4.85 20.16 -1.26
CA ALA A 41 3.75 21.12 -1.26
C ALA A 41 2.92 21.04 0.02
N SER A 42 1.97 21.97 0.19
CA SER A 42 1.02 21.90 1.29
C SER A 42 0.07 20.69 1.13
N MET A 43 -0.42 20.14 2.23
CA MET A 43 -1.33 18.99 2.22
C MET A 43 -2.54 19.23 1.31
N ARG A 44 -3.13 20.44 1.33
CA ARG A 44 -4.29 20.77 0.48
C ARG A 44 -3.96 20.65 -1.01
N VAL A 45 -2.79 21.11 -1.43
CA VAL A 45 -2.34 21.01 -2.84
C VAL A 45 -2.13 19.55 -3.22
N ILE A 46 -1.47 18.76 -2.37
CA ILE A 46 -1.23 17.33 -2.59
C ILE A 46 -2.57 16.59 -2.74
N LEU A 47 -3.52 16.78 -1.82
CA LEU A 47 -4.84 16.17 -1.86
C LEU A 47 -5.64 16.60 -3.10
N THR A 48 -5.58 17.87 -3.50
CA THR A 48 -6.26 18.35 -4.71
C THR A 48 -5.72 17.66 -5.95
N VAL A 49 -4.40 17.59 -6.09
CA VAL A 49 -3.74 16.94 -7.24
C VAL A 49 -4.07 15.45 -7.28
N ALA A 50 -4.02 14.77 -6.13
CA ALA A 50 -4.40 13.36 -6.02
C ALA A 50 -5.89 13.15 -6.38
N SER A 51 -6.79 14.03 -5.94
CA SER A 51 -8.22 13.97 -6.25
C SER A 51 -8.47 14.05 -7.75
N VAL A 52 -7.78 14.93 -8.46
CA VAL A 52 -7.87 15.02 -9.93
C VAL A 52 -7.37 13.73 -10.59
N GLY A 53 -6.26 13.17 -10.09
CA GLY A 53 -5.75 11.86 -10.54
C GLY A 53 -6.76 10.74 -10.36
N ILE A 54 -7.42 10.67 -9.20
CA ILE A 54 -8.48 9.68 -8.91
C ILE A 54 -9.64 9.81 -9.90
N ILE A 55 -10.15 11.01 -10.18
CA ILE A 55 -11.27 11.22 -11.12
C ILE A 55 -10.90 10.66 -12.51
N VAL A 56 -9.74 11.01 -13.02
CA VAL A 56 -9.28 10.53 -14.33
C VAL A 56 -9.07 9.02 -14.33
N GLY A 57 -8.47 8.47 -13.27
CA GLY A 57 -8.20 7.04 -13.14
C GLY A 57 -9.47 6.19 -13.07
N VAL A 58 -10.48 6.65 -12.35
CA VAL A 58 -11.79 5.97 -12.20
C VAL A 58 -12.47 5.80 -13.56
N VAL A 59 -12.43 6.81 -14.42
CA VAL A 59 -13.02 6.74 -15.77
C VAL A 59 -12.37 5.65 -16.62
N THR A 60 -11.10 5.32 -16.38
CA THR A 60 -10.33 4.33 -17.15
C THR A 60 -10.36 2.92 -16.56
N SER A 61 -10.98 2.71 -15.39
CA SER A 61 -10.89 1.47 -14.59
C SER A 61 -11.77 0.32 -15.06
N SER A 62 -12.72 0.56 -15.99
CA SER A 62 -13.73 -0.43 -16.38
C SER A 62 -13.17 -1.78 -16.83
N GLY A 63 -12.00 -1.80 -17.47
CA GLY A 63 -11.34 -3.02 -17.95
C GLY A 63 -10.85 -3.98 -16.86
N MET A 64 -10.64 -3.48 -15.63
CA MET A 64 -10.19 -4.30 -14.49
C MET A 64 -11.34 -5.03 -13.79
N MET A 65 -12.60 -4.65 -14.01
CA MET A 65 -13.78 -5.26 -13.38
C MET A 65 -13.95 -6.76 -13.73
N GLU A 66 -13.38 -7.20 -14.84
CA GLU A 66 -13.37 -8.60 -15.26
C GLU A 66 -12.71 -9.54 -14.23
N VAL A 67 -11.75 -9.04 -13.46
CA VAL A 67 -11.06 -9.83 -12.42
C VAL A 67 -12.04 -10.31 -11.35
N ALA A 68 -13.00 -9.48 -10.94
CA ALA A 68 -14.02 -9.84 -9.95
C ALA A 68 -15.09 -10.78 -10.52
N ARG A 69 -15.42 -10.66 -11.83
CA ARG A 69 -16.47 -11.45 -12.48
C ARG A 69 -16.05 -12.90 -12.77
N SER A 70 -14.85 -13.09 -13.34
CA SER A 70 -14.39 -14.39 -13.85
C SER A 70 -12.90 -14.66 -13.66
N GLY A 71 -12.21 -13.77 -12.93
CA GLY A 71 -10.76 -13.88 -12.75
C GLY A 71 -10.33 -15.09 -11.93
N MET A 72 -11.09 -15.46 -10.91
CA MET A 72 -10.70 -16.50 -9.94
C MET A 72 -11.51 -17.78 -10.04
N PHE A 73 -12.73 -17.74 -10.57
CA PHE A 73 -13.62 -18.89 -10.69
C PHE A 73 -14.34 -18.87 -12.03
N ASN A 74 -14.96 -19.98 -12.41
CA ASN A 74 -15.72 -20.14 -13.65
C ASN A 74 -17.21 -19.90 -13.40
N PRO A 75 -17.77 -18.69 -13.61
CA PRO A 75 -19.13 -18.38 -13.22
C PRO A 75 -20.18 -19.23 -13.94
N GLY A 76 -19.87 -19.75 -15.14
CA GLY A 76 -20.72 -20.66 -15.88
C GLY A 76 -21.03 -22.00 -15.18
N LEU A 77 -20.26 -22.33 -14.15
CA LEU A 77 -20.46 -23.56 -13.35
C LEU A 77 -21.24 -23.31 -12.03
N PHE A 78 -21.63 -22.08 -11.79
CA PHE A 78 -22.37 -21.68 -10.58
C PHE A 78 -23.75 -21.13 -10.95
N THR A 79 -24.73 -21.42 -10.08
CA THR A 79 -26.06 -20.80 -10.19
C THR A 79 -26.02 -19.35 -9.69
N PHE A 80 -27.05 -18.58 -10.03
CA PHE A 80 -27.19 -17.21 -9.53
C PHE A 80 -27.18 -17.15 -8.00
N HIS A 81 -27.87 -18.06 -7.32
CA HIS A 81 -27.86 -18.13 -5.86
C HIS A 81 -26.45 -18.35 -5.31
N GLU A 82 -25.72 -19.32 -5.85
CA GLU A 82 -24.36 -19.66 -5.44
C GLU A 82 -23.40 -18.46 -5.63
N VAL A 83 -23.49 -17.76 -6.77
CA VAL A 83 -22.69 -16.58 -7.06
C VAL A 83 -22.99 -15.43 -6.09
N MET A 84 -24.26 -15.20 -5.74
CA MET A 84 -24.62 -14.16 -4.77
C MET A 84 -24.08 -14.43 -3.37
N MET A 85 -24.13 -15.70 -2.91
CA MET A 85 -23.53 -16.12 -1.63
C MET A 85 -22.00 -15.99 -1.66
N LEU A 86 -21.37 -16.37 -2.78
CA LEU A 86 -19.94 -16.20 -2.99
C LEU A 86 -19.54 -14.73 -2.85
N TYR A 87 -20.21 -13.82 -3.54
CA TYR A 87 -19.89 -12.38 -3.53
C TYR A 87 -20.12 -11.74 -2.15
N LEU A 88 -21.16 -12.14 -1.44
CA LEU A 88 -21.36 -11.71 -0.06
C LEU A 88 -20.22 -12.16 0.85
N GLY A 89 -19.82 -13.44 0.75
CA GLY A 89 -18.69 -13.98 1.52
C GLY A 89 -17.39 -13.22 1.29
N VAL A 90 -17.12 -12.86 0.03
CA VAL A 90 -15.97 -12.05 -0.35
C VAL A 90 -16.02 -10.67 0.30
N MET A 91 -17.15 -9.96 0.15
CA MET A 91 -17.25 -8.57 0.61
C MET A 91 -17.19 -8.46 2.13
N PHE A 92 -17.87 -9.35 2.86
CA PHE A 92 -17.78 -9.37 4.33
C PHE A 92 -16.35 -9.63 4.80
N ALA A 93 -15.68 -10.65 4.23
CA ALA A 93 -14.33 -11.00 4.62
C ALA A 93 -13.32 -9.88 4.31
N ASN A 94 -13.41 -9.32 3.12
CA ASN A 94 -12.49 -8.28 2.66
C ASN A 94 -12.57 -7.02 3.54
N ILE A 95 -13.78 -6.55 3.84
CA ILE A 95 -13.97 -5.34 4.65
C ILE A 95 -13.51 -5.55 6.09
N ILE A 96 -13.85 -6.68 6.71
CA ILE A 96 -13.42 -7.02 8.07
C ILE A 96 -11.89 -7.04 8.15
N LEU A 97 -11.24 -7.70 7.20
CA LEU A 97 -9.79 -7.83 7.17
C LEU A 97 -9.10 -6.46 7.02
N LEU A 98 -9.56 -5.64 6.07
CA LEU A 98 -8.97 -4.31 5.83
C LEU A 98 -9.19 -3.35 7.01
N ASP A 99 -10.37 -3.37 7.65
CA ASP A 99 -10.62 -2.53 8.83
C ASP A 99 -9.75 -2.94 10.02
N LEU A 100 -9.46 -4.23 10.17
CA LEU A 100 -8.53 -4.74 11.18
C LEU A 100 -7.10 -4.21 10.97
N TYR A 101 -6.57 -4.29 9.75
CA TYR A 101 -5.25 -3.77 9.41
C TYR A 101 -5.15 -2.25 9.57
N ASN A 102 -6.17 -1.51 9.13
CA ASN A 102 -6.24 -0.06 9.35
C ASN A 102 -6.23 0.31 10.84
N SER A 103 -6.87 -0.51 11.66
CA SER A 103 -6.90 -0.31 13.11
C SER A 103 -5.55 -0.56 13.79
N TRP A 104 -4.70 -1.38 13.17
CA TRP A 104 -3.32 -1.64 13.61
C TRP A 104 -2.31 -0.66 13.00
N GLY A 105 -2.71 0.21 12.06
CA GLY A 105 -1.82 1.11 11.35
C GLY A 105 -0.83 0.42 10.43
N LEU A 106 -1.13 -0.81 10.02
CA LEU A 106 -0.27 -1.61 9.15
C LEU A 106 -0.72 -1.50 7.69
N PRO A 107 0.19 -1.12 6.75
CA PRO A 107 -0.12 -1.12 5.34
C PRO A 107 -0.33 -2.56 4.84
N THR A 108 -1.46 -2.79 4.17
CA THR A 108 -1.76 -4.08 3.55
C THR A 108 -2.24 -3.89 2.11
N SER A 109 -2.38 -4.97 1.36
CA SER A 109 -2.81 -4.94 -0.03
C SER A 109 -4.29 -5.24 -0.16
N THR A 110 -5.06 -4.28 -0.62
CA THR A 110 -6.47 -4.46 -0.96
C THR A 110 -6.67 -5.44 -2.11
N THR A 111 -5.76 -5.45 -3.11
CA THR A 111 -5.78 -6.41 -4.22
C THR A 111 -5.55 -7.84 -3.73
N VAL A 112 -4.55 -8.07 -2.87
CA VAL A 112 -4.28 -9.40 -2.31
C VAL A 112 -5.46 -9.87 -1.46
N SER A 113 -5.99 -8.99 -0.61
CA SER A 113 -7.18 -9.28 0.20
C SER A 113 -8.34 -9.73 -0.68
N LEU A 114 -8.71 -8.96 -1.70
CA LEU A 114 -9.81 -9.31 -2.61
C LEU A 114 -9.58 -10.66 -3.31
N ILE A 115 -8.39 -10.87 -3.90
CA ILE A 115 -8.07 -12.07 -4.67
C ILE A 115 -8.16 -13.33 -3.82
N PHE A 116 -7.60 -13.28 -2.61
CA PHE A 116 -7.65 -14.43 -1.71
C PHE A 116 -9.02 -14.61 -1.07
N CYS A 117 -9.80 -13.55 -0.84
CA CYS A 117 -11.20 -13.65 -0.45
C CYS A 117 -12.05 -14.29 -1.57
N LEU A 118 -11.85 -13.91 -2.84
CA LEU A 118 -12.52 -14.52 -3.99
C LEU A 118 -12.20 -16.01 -4.07
N LEU A 119 -10.94 -16.38 -3.92
CA LEU A 119 -10.50 -17.79 -3.96
C LEU A 119 -11.09 -18.58 -2.80
N GLY A 120 -11.05 -18.03 -1.58
CA GLY A 120 -11.59 -18.69 -0.38
C GLY A 120 -13.08 -18.93 -0.47
N SER A 121 -13.87 -17.92 -0.84
CA SER A 121 -15.31 -18.02 -0.98
C SER A 121 -15.72 -18.92 -2.16
N ALA A 122 -14.99 -18.84 -3.30
CA ALA A 122 -15.25 -19.71 -4.44
C ALA A 122 -15.01 -21.19 -4.12
N ILE A 123 -13.93 -21.51 -3.40
CA ILE A 123 -13.64 -22.87 -2.95
C ILE A 123 -14.72 -23.35 -1.96
N ALA A 124 -15.18 -22.50 -1.05
CA ALA A 124 -16.23 -22.83 -0.10
C ALA A 124 -17.53 -23.25 -0.81
N VAL A 125 -17.97 -22.42 -1.78
CA VAL A 125 -19.19 -22.71 -2.56
C VAL A 125 -19.00 -23.92 -3.47
N SER A 126 -17.80 -24.11 -4.03
CA SER A 126 -17.49 -25.31 -4.84
C SER A 126 -17.56 -26.59 -4.01
N ILE A 127 -17.04 -26.59 -2.78
CA ILE A 127 -17.12 -27.75 -1.87
C ILE A 127 -18.59 -28.05 -1.54
N TYR A 128 -19.39 -27.03 -1.25
CA TYR A 128 -20.84 -27.21 -1.04
C TYR A 128 -21.48 -27.89 -2.24
N LYS A 129 -21.19 -27.43 -3.47
CA LYS A 129 -21.74 -27.99 -4.69
C LYS A 129 -21.32 -29.46 -4.91
N ILE A 130 -20.03 -29.76 -4.73
CA ILE A 130 -19.48 -31.12 -4.84
C ILE A 130 -20.11 -32.05 -3.78
N SER A 131 -20.35 -31.56 -2.54
CA SER A 131 -20.95 -32.38 -1.48
C SER A 131 -22.43 -32.68 -1.71
N ASN A 132 -23.12 -31.85 -2.48
CA ASN A 132 -24.55 -32.02 -2.77
C ASN A 132 -24.85 -32.73 -4.12
N ASP A 133 -23.83 -32.92 -4.97
CA ASP A 133 -23.96 -33.60 -6.26
C ASP A 133 -23.11 -34.88 -6.27
N PRO A 134 -23.76 -36.09 -6.14
CA PRO A 134 -23.02 -37.37 -6.14
C PRO A 134 -22.21 -37.65 -7.43
N ALA A 135 -22.53 -36.97 -8.53
CA ALA A 135 -21.82 -37.12 -9.81
C ALA A 135 -20.46 -36.39 -9.81
N LEU A 136 -20.26 -35.47 -8.85
CA LEU A 136 -19.05 -34.65 -8.75
C LEU A 136 -18.11 -35.23 -7.69
N GLY A 137 -16.88 -35.57 -8.07
CA GLY A 137 -15.82 -35.97 -7.13
C GLY A 137 -14.96 -34.80 -6.69
N VAL A 138 -14.15 -34.99 -5.64
CA VAL A 138 -13.20 -33.96 -5.15
C VAL A 138 -12.24 -33.47 -6.25
N GLY A 139 -11.90 -34.32 -7.23
CA GLY A 139 -11.10 -33.96 -8.39
C GLY A 139 -11.72 -32.89 -9.29
N SER A 140 -13.04 -32.67 -9.22
CA SER A 140 -13.73 -31.64 -10.02
C SER A 140 -13.52 -30.21 -9.51
N LEU A 141 -12.94 -30.01 -8.32
CA LEU A 141 -12.67 -28.69 -7.76
C LEU A 141 -11.88 -27.78 -8.73
N GLY A 142 -10.92 -28.36 -9.47
CA GLY A 142 -10.12 -27.64 -10.47
C GLY A 142 -10.93 -27.11 -11.66
N HIS A 143 -12.14 -27.60 -11.91
CA HIS A 143 -13.02 -27.07 -12.97
C HIS A 143 -13.76 -25.80 -12.53
N PHE A 144 -14.10 -25.70 -11.22
CA PHE A 144 -14.78 -24.54 -10.66
C PHE A 144 -13.87 -23.33 -10.52
N ILE A 145 -12.59 -23.57 -10.25
CA ILE A 145 -11.58 -22.54 -10.02
C ILE A 145 -10.76 -22.30 -11.31
N ASN A 146 -10.59 -21.06 -11.70
CA ASN A 146 -9.72 -20.69 -12.81
C ASN A 146 -8.25 -20.74 -12.36
N THR A 147 -7.73 -21.95 -12.18
CA THR A 147 -6.42 -22.20 -11.55
C THR A 147 -5.28 -21.53 -12.33
N SER A 148 -5.31 -21.57 -13.67
CA SER A 148 -4.28 -20.97 -14.51
C SER A 148 -4.21 -19.44 -14.31
N ARG A 149 -5.37 -18.77 -14.33
CA ARG A 149 -5.44 -17.32 -14.15
C ARG A 149 -5.12 -16.91 -12.72
N ALA A 150 -5.61 -17.66 -11.74
CA ALA A 150 -5.30 -17.44 -10.31
C ALA A 150 -3.79 -17.54 -10.04
N MET A 151 -3.13 -18.60 -10.55
CA MET A 151 -1.67 -18.77 -10.43
C MET A 151 -0.91 -17.67 -11.14
N GLY A 152 -1.37 -17.24 -12.32
CA GLY A 152 -0.78 -16.12 -13.05
C GLY A 152 -0.82 -14.83 -12.25
N ILE A 153 -1.97 -14.50 -11.64
CA ILE A 153 -2.16 -13.29 -10.83
C ILE A 153 -1.29 -13.35 -9.55
N VAL A 154 -1.32 -14.46 -8.82
CA VAL A 154 -0.50 -14.63 -7.60
C VAL A 154 0.98 -14.52 -7.93
N SER A 155 1.43 -15.16 -9.01
CA SER A 155 2.82 -15.08 -9.46
C SER A 155 3.22 -13.66 -9.86
N ALA A 156 2.33 -12.92 -10.55
CA ALA A 156 2.57 -11.53 -10.92
C ALA A 156 2.70 -10.62 -9.68
N ILE A 157 1.87 -10.82 -8.67
CA ILE A 157 1.94 -10.08 -7.39
C ILE A 157 3.29 -10.34 -6.70
N LEU A 158 3.71 -11.60 -6.57
CA LEU A 158 4.98 -11.94 -5.92
C LEU A 158 6.18 -11.41 -6.71
N LEU A 159 6.15 -11.53 -8.04
CA LEU A 159 7.23 -11.04 -8.89
C LEU A 159 7.31 -9.51 -8.86
N SER A 160 6.18 -8.82 -8.74
CA SER A 160 6.15 -7.36 -8.67
C SER A 160 6.93 -6.80 -7.48
N VAL A 161 6.97 -7.51 -6.35
CA VAL A 161 7.74 -7.15 -5.15
C VAL A 161 9.23 -7.05 -5.48
N VAL A 162 9.77 -8.08 -6.15
CA VAL A 162 11.18 -8.15 -6.54
C VAL A 162 11.51 -7.10 -7.60
N ILE A 163 10.65 -6.96 -8.61
CA ILE A 163 10.82 -5.98 -9.69
C ILE A 163 10.79 -4.56 -9.11
N ALA A 164 9.82 -4.25 -8.26
CA ALA A 164 9.66 -2.92 -7.67
C ALA A 164 10.88 -2.52 -6.82
N PHE A 165 11.35 -3.42 -5.97
CA PHE A 165 12.56 -3.20 -5.17
C PHE A 165 13.79 -2.97 -6.05
N THR A 166 13.99 -3.82 -7.05
CA THR A 166 15.14 -3.74 -7.97
C THR A 166 15.11 -2.46 -8.80
N CYS A 167 13.94 -2.12 -9.38
CA CYS A 167 13.79 -0.89 -10.16
C CYS A 167 14.00 0.35 -9.29
N GLY A 168 13.40 0.40 -8.08
CA GLY A 168 13.61 1.49 -7.14
C GLY A 168 15.08 1.68 -6.77
N THR A 169 15.78 0.58 -6.51
CA THR A 169 17.21 0.57 -6.21
C THR A 169 18.04 1.11 -7.38
N ILE A 170 17.83 0.57 -8.59
CA ILE A 170 18.61 0.95 -9.78
C ILE A 170 18.37 2.42 -10.15
N VAL A 171 17.10 2.82 -10.24
CA VAL A 171 16.75 4.20 -10.65
C VAL A 171 17.28 5.20 -9.64
N MET A 172 17.18 4.91 -8.33
CA MET A 172 17.72 5.78 -7.29
C MET A 172 19.24 5.83 -7.31
N TYR A 173 19.91 4.69 -7.45
CA TYR A 173 21.37 4.64 -7.55
C TYR A 173 21.90 5.48 -8.70
N VAL A 174 21.30 5.34 -9.89
CA VAL A 174 21.65 6.15 -11.07
C VAL A 174 21.38 7.63 -10.79
N SER A 175 20.21 7.98 -10.26
CA SER A 175 19.84 9.35 -9.94
C SER A 175 20.81 9.98 -8.93
N ARG A 176 21.20 9.24 -7.88
CA ARG A 176 22.14 9.75 -6.85
C ARG A 176 23.57 9.87 -7.39
N THR A 177 23.98 9.02 -8.31
CA THR A 177 25.26 9.15 -8.98
C THR A 177 25.35 10.43 -9.81
N ILE A 178 24.23 10.83 -10.45
CA ILE A 178 24.12 12.09 -11.21
C ILE A 178 23.97 13.28 -10.24
N PHE A 179 23.01 13.18 -9.31
CA PHE A 179 22.65 14.22 -8.35
C PHE A 179 23.05 13.75 -6.94
N SER A 180 24.22 14.18 -6.47
CA SER A 180 24.63 13.95 -5.08
C SER A 180 23.64 14.64 -4.11
N PHE A 181 23.81 14.49 -2.79
CA PHE A 181 23.00 15.26 -1.83
C PHE A 181 23.17 16.78 -2.01
N ARG A 182 24.32 17.27 -2.49
CA ARG A 182 24.54 18.67 -2.93
C ARG A 182 24.08 18.90 -4.37
N TYR A 183 22.87 18.53 -4.72
CA TYR A 183 22.41 18.53 -6.11
C TYR A 183 22.19 19.92 -6.72
N THR A 184 22.11 20.99 -5.95
CA THR A 184 21.69 22.34 -6.40
C THR A 184 22.42 22.86 -7.64
N VAL A 185 23.75 22.70 -7.71
CA VAL A 185 24.56 23.17 -8.83
C VAL A 185 24.36 22.30 -10.07
N VAL A 186 24.45 20.97 -9.91
CA VAL A 186 24.27 20.01 -11.00
C VAL A 186 22.83 20.05 -11.51
N PHE A 187 21.87 20.17 -10.59
CA PHE A 187 20.46 20.25 -10.90
C PHE A 187 20.09 21.49 -11.71
N ARG A 188 20.77 22.64 -11.48
CA ARG A 188 20.56 23.84 -12.29
C ARG A 188 20.88 23.61 -13.77
N ARG A 189 21.82 22.68 -14.09
CA ARG A 189 22.23 22.38 -15.48
C ARG A 189 21.43 21.23 -16.09
N PHE A 190 21.23 20.14 -15.35
CA PHE A 190 20.68 18.88 -15.86
C PHE A 190 19.31 18.54 -15.28
N GLY A 191 18.81 19.33 -14.33
CA GLY A 191 17.53 19.05 -13.65
C GLY A 191 16.34 19.05 -14.60
N SER A 192 16.30 19.97 -15.57
CA SER A 192 15.23 20.01 -16.56
C SER A 192 15.20 18.77 -17.47
N LEU A 193 16.36 18.22 -17.83
CA LEU A 193 16.46 16.99 -18.62
C LEU A 193 16.00 15.77 -17.82
N TRP A 194 16.41 15.69 -16.56
CA TRP A 194 16.05 14.57 -15.68
C TRP A 194 14.55 14.61 -15.28
N CYS A 195 14.05 15.77 -14.86
CA CYS A 195 12.63 15.96 -14.60
C CYS A 195 11.80 15.77 -15.88
N GLY A 196 12.31 16.19 -17.05
CA GLY A 196 11.70 15.95 -18.34
C GLY A 196 11.57 14.46 -18.66
N ALA A 197 12.58 13.66 -18.35
CA ALA A 197 12.51 12.21 -18.48
C ALA A 197 11.44 11.59 -17.55
N SER A 198 11.38 12.04 -16.29
CA SER A 198 10.34 11.62 -15.34
C SER A 198 8.93 11.98 -15.82
N LEU A 199 8.72 13.22 -16.30
CA LEU A 199 7.42 13.63 -16.86
C LEU A 199 7.05 12.85 -18.13
N THR A 200 8.02 12.57 -18.99
CA THR A 200 7.79 11.76 -20.20
C THR A 200 7.34 10.35 -19.84
N ALA A 201 7.99 9.73 -18.86
CA ALA A 201 7.59 8.43 -18.36
C ALA A 201 6.16 8.48 -17.77
N ILE A 202 5.85 9.49 -16.97
CA ILE A 202 4.50 9.69 -16.41
C ILE A 202 3.48 9.87 -17.54
N ILE A 203 3.71 10.75 -18.50
CA ILE A 203 2.79 11.00 -19.62
C ILE A 203 2.57 9.72 -20.42
N TYR A 204 3.63 9.01 -20.77
CA TYR A 204 3.49 7.79 -21.55
C TYR A 204 2.73 6.69 -20.80
N PHE A 205 3.16 6.35 -19.58
CA PHE A 205 2.59 5.23 -18.88
C PHE A 205 1.23 5.54 -18.25
N ALA A 206 1.08 6.69 -17.59
CA ALA A 206 -0.17 7.04 -16.93
C ALA A 206 -1.24 7.52 -17.92
N VAL A 207 -0.87 8.36 -18.90
CA VAL A 207 -1.83 8.94 -19.83
C VAL A 207 -2.03 8.04 -21.05
N PHE A 208 -0.98 7.76 -21.83
CA PHE A 208 -1.15 7.00 -23.07
C PHE A 208 -1.57 5.54 -22.83
N LYS A 209 -0.89 4.83 -21.93
CA LYS A 209 -1.24 3.44 -21.62
C LYS A 209 -2.52 3.32 -20.80
N GLY A 210 -2.73 4.22 -19.81
CA GLY A 210 -3.93 4.25 -18.98
C GLY A 210 -5.20 4.60 -19.77
N LEU A 211 -5.13 5.57 -20.68
CA LEU A 211 -6.26 6.01 -21.51
C LEU A 211 -6.43 5.22 -22.80
N LYS A 212 -5.54 4.26 -23.10
CA LYS A 212 -5.59 3.48 -24.35
C LYS A 212 -6.93 2.79 -24.58
N SER A 213 -7.58 2.32 -23.53
CA SER A 213 -8.91 1.68 -23.62
C SER A 213 -10.02 2.63 -24.06
N LEU A 214 -9.90 3.93 -23.75
CA LEU A 214 -10.88 4.96 -24.12
C LEU A 214 -10.59 5.60 -25.48
N LEU A 215 -9.33 5.60 -25.91
CA LEU A 215 -8.86 6.29 -27.10
C LEU A 215 -8.36 5.32 -28.17
N ALA A 216 -8.72 4.03 -28.08
CA ALA A 216 -8.20 2.96 -28.96
C ALA A 216 -8.38 3.25 -30.45
N ASP A 217 -9.45 3.92 -30.83
CA ASP A 217 -9.78 4.20 -32.24
C ASP A 217 -9.17 5.52 -32.77
N HIS A 218 -8.37 6.21 -31.97
CA HIS A 218 -7.74 7.46 -32.42
C HIS A 218 -6.42 7.18 -33.16
N ALA A 219 -6.31 7.65 -34.40
CA ALA A 219 -5.12 7.57 -35.25
C ALA A 219 -3.84 8.08 -34.57
N PHE A 220 -3.97 8.99 -33.60
CA PHE A 220 -2.85 9.50 -32.81
C PHE A 220 -2.20 8.42 -31.94
N ILE A 221 -2.99 7.56 -31.31
CA ILE A 221 -2.46 6.47 -30.47
C ILE A 221 -1.73 5.44 -31.32
N GLU A 222 -2.31 5.08 -32.48
CA GLU A 222 -1.65 4.17 -33.42
C GLU A 222 -0.32 4.76 -33.92
N MET A 223 -0.28 6.06 -34.21
CA MET A 223 0.95 6.76 -34.62
C MET A 223 2.03 6.72 -33.52
N VAL A 224 1.64 6.95 -32.25
CA VAL A 224 2.56 6.90 -31.10
C VAL A 224 3.09 5.47 -30.88
N ASP A 225 2.24 4.45 -30.96
CA ASP A 225 2.65 3.03 -30.82
C ASP A 225 3.55 2.60 -31.98
N ARG A 226 3.30 3.06 -33.22
CA ARG A 226 4.13 2.76 -34.41
C ARG A 226 5.51 3.40 -34.35
N HIS A 227 5.64 4.61 -33.80
CA HIS A 227 6.89 5.36 -33.69
C HIS A 227 7.28 5.66 -32.23
N LEU A 228 7.17 4.64 -31.37
CA LEU A 228 7.30 4.77 -29.92
C LEU A 228 8.56 5.54 -29.48
N LEU A 229 9.73 5.13 -29.94
CA LEU A 229 11.01 5.77 -29.53
C LEU A 229 11.08 7.25 -29.96
N LEU A 230 10.61 7.55 -31.16
CA LEU A 230 10.57 8.94 -31.66
C LEU A 230 9.57 9.78 -30.85
N SER A 231 8.39 9.24 -30.57
CA SER A 231 7.37 9.92 -29.77
C SER A 231 7.83 10.19 -28.33
N LEU A 232 8.50 9.22 -27.71
CA LEU A 232 9.11 9.40 -26.38
C LEU A 232 10.22 10.44 -26.41
N PHE A 233 11.07 10.44 -27.44
CA PHE A 233 12.14 11.44 -27.58
C PHE A 233 11.58 12.85 -27.77
N ILE A 234 10.59 13.03 -28.64
CA ILE A 234 9.91 14.33 -28.84
C ILE A 234 9.25 14.80 -27.54
N CYS A 235 8.55 13.93 -26.84
CA CYS A 235 7.93 14.24 -25.56
C CYS A 235 8.98 14.64 -24.51
N TRP A 236 10.09 13.92 -24.43
CA TRP A 236 11.20 14.24 -23.53
C TRP A 236 11.82 15.61 -23.83
N VAL A 237 12.08 15.92 -25.09
CA VAL A 237 12.61 17.23 -25.48
C VAL A 237 11.61 18.33 -25.15
N ALA A 238 10.33 18.14 -25.46
CA ALA A 238 9.28 19.13 -25.18
C ALA A 238 9.15 19.40 -23.68
N CYS A 239 9.06 18.34 -22.85
CA CYS A 239 9.00 18.46 -21.39
C CYS A 239 10.27 19.11 -20.83
N SER A 240 11.45 18.75 -21.33
CA SER A 240 12.73 19.30 -20.87
C SER A 240 12.85 20.79 -21.19
N VAL A 241 12.46 21.21 -22.38
CA VAL A 241 12.44 22.62 -22.79
C VAL A 241 11.44 23.41 -21.96
N LEU A 242 10.23 22.89 -21.78
CA LEU A 242 9.21 23.53 -20.93
C LEU A 242 9.73 23.73 -19.50
N LEU A 243 10.29 22.69 -18.89
CA LEU A 243 10.84 22.75 -17.54
C LEU A 243 12.05 23.66 -17.44
N PHE A 244 12.89 23.73 -18.49
CA PHE A 244 14.00 24.67 -18.54
C PHE A 244 13.52 26.12 -18.46
N PHE A 245 12.49 26.51 -19.23
CA PHE A 245 11.90 27.83 -19.13
C PHE A 245 11.26 28.10 -17.78
N ILE A 246 10.51 27.14 -17.22
CA ILE A 246 9.91 27.25 -15.89
C ILE A 246 11.00 27.46 -14.81
N GLN A 247 12.10 26.72 -14.89
CA GLN A 247 13.24 26.89 -13.99
C GLN A 247 13.88 28.28 -14.10
N ARG A 248 13.85 28.88 -15.28
CA ARG A 248 14.35 30.24 -15.50
C ARG A 248 13.56 31.31 -14.74
N PHE A 249 12.26 31.07 -14.50
CA PHE A 249 11.41 31.89 -13.63
C PHE A 249 11.59 31.61 -12.13
N LYS A 250 12.65 30.87 -11.72
CA LYS A 250 12.96 30.49 -10.34
C LYS A 250 11.89 29.59 -9.67
N ILE A 251 11.04 28.97 -10.46
CA ILE A 251 10.07 27.98 -9.97
C ILE A 251 10.80 26.64 -9.75
N ASN A 252 10.54 25.99 -8.62
CA ASN A 252 11.13 24.68 -8.30
C ASN A 252 10.48 23.57 -9.14
N ILE A 253 11.18 23.11 -10.17
CA ILE A 253 10.68 22.07 -11.09
C ILE A 253 10.55 20.69 -10.42
N LEU A 254 11.28 20.40 -9.32
CA LEU A 254 11.08 19.15 -8.55
C LEU A 254 9.68 19.10 -7.94
N ARG A 255 9.18 20.21 -7.41
CA ARG A 255 7.81 20.27 -6.89
C ARG A 255 6.78 19.95 -7.96
N ILE A 256 6.96 20.48 -9.17
CA ILE A 256 6.08 20.19 -10.32
C ILE A 256 6.14 18.70 -10.64
N THR A 257 7.34 18.13 -10.74
CA THR A 257 7.53 16.72 -11.09
C THR A 257 6.95 15.79 -10.01
N ILE A 258 7.14 16.13 -8.72
CA ILE A 258 6.55 15.38 -7.60
C ILE A 258 5.01 15.43 -7.64
N LEU A 259 4.43 16.61 -7.86
CA LEU A 259 2.98 16.75 -7.97
C LEU A 259 2.42 16.00 -9.19
N SER A 260 3.12 16.05 -10.33
CA SER A 260 2.76 15.26 -11.50
C SER A 260 2.88 13.76 -11.24
N GLY A 261 3.88 13.33 -10.47
CA GLY A 261 4.03 11.95 -10.00
C GLY A 261 2.90 11.53 -9.05
N THR A 262 2.51 12.39 -8.13
CA THR A 262 1.34 12.18 -7.24
C THR A 262 0.06 12.02 -8.04
N PHE A 263 -0.18 12.89 -9.03
CA PHE A 263 -1.30 12.78 -9.97
C PHE A 263 -1.29 11.42 -10.69
N ALA A 264 -0.14 11.06 -11.28
CA ALA A 264 0.00 9.83 -12.06
C ALA A 264 -0.20 8.57 -11.21
N LEU A 265 0.33 8.59 -9.99
CA LEU A 265 0.20 7.45 -9.09
C LEU A 265 -1.23 7.33 -8.53
N ALA A 266 -1.90 8.46 -8.25
CA ALA A 266 -3.31 8.47 -7.87
C ALA A 266 -4.23 8.00 -9.03
N LEU A 267 -3.91 8.37 -10.27
CA LEU A 267 -4.57 7.89 -11.48
C LEU A 267 -4.37 6.38 -11.64
N ALA A 268 -3.13 5.91 -11.53
CA ALA A 268 -2.79 4.49 -11.66
C ALA A 268 -3.45 3.66 -10.53
N PHE A 269 -3.48 4.18 -9.30
CA PHE A 269 -4.18 3.60 -8.16
C PHE A 269 -5.68 3.45 -8.47
N ALA A 270 -6.36 4.52 -8.84
CA ALA A 270 -7.79 4.46 -9.11
C ALA A 270 -8.10 3.53 -10.31
N GLY A 271 -7.25 3.51 -11.33
CA GLY A 271 -7.39 2.60 -12.47
C GLY A 271 -7.21 1.12 -12.13
N ASN A 272 -6.30 0.79 -11.18
CA ASN A 272 -5.99 -0.58 -10.78
C ASN A 272 -6.85 -1.07 -9.61
N ASP A 273 -7.03 -0.23 -8.56
CA ASP A 273 -7.56 -0.69 -7.27
C ASP A 273 -9.06 -0.44 -7.08
N LEU A 274 -9.73 0.30 -7.97
CA LEU A 274 -11.17 0.49 -7.87
C LEU A 274 -11.94 -0.84 -7.89
N VAL A 275 -11.45 -1.83 -8.66
CA VAL A 275 -12.03 -3.18 -8.71
C VAL A 275 -12.01 -3.87 -7.35
N ASN A 276 -11.03 -3.56 -6.49
CA ASN A 276 -10.89 -4.16 -5.17
C ASN A 276 -12.03 -3.76 -4.21
N PHE A 277 -12.67 -2.63 -4.48
CA PHE A 277 -13.73 -2.07 -3.64
C PHE A 277 -15.13 -2.30 -4.21
N ILE A 278 -15.30 -2.06 -5.51
CA ILE A 278 -16.64 -2.13 -6.14
C ILE A 278 -16.77 -3.26 -7.16
N GLY A 279 -15.69 -3.96 -7.54
CA GLY A 279 -15.73 -4.98 -8.59
C GLY A 279 -16.71 -6.11 -8.27
N VAL A 280 -16.67 -6.64 -7.04
CA VAL A 280 -17.58 -7.70 -6.59
C VAL A 280 -19.03 -7.21 -6.45
N PRO A 281 -19.34 -6.05 -5.82
CA PRO A 281 -20.68 -5.48 -5.84
C PRO A 281 -21.24 -5.22 -7.23
N VAL A 282 -20.42 -4.70 -8.15
CA VAL A 282 -20.84 -4.49 -9.56
C VAL A 282 -21.14 -5.82 -10.24
N ALA A 283 -20.28 -6.83 -10.06
CA ALA A 283 -20.51 -8.17 -10.58
C ALA A 283 -21.79 -8.82 -10.00
N GLY A 284 -22.08 -8.58 -8.71
CA GLY A 284 -23.32 -9.01 -8.06
C GLY A 284 -24.56 -8.31 -8.62
N PHE A 285 -24.45 -7.00 -8.91
CA PHE A 285 -25.51 -6.24 -9.58
C PHE A 285 -25.77 -6.74 -11.01
N ASP A 286 -24.69 -7.04 -11.76
CA ASP A 286 -24.79 -7.60 -13.11
C ASP A 286 -25.47 -8.98 -13.08
N ALA A 287 -25.05 -9.87 -12.14
CA ALA A 287 -25.69 -11.17 -11.92
C ALA A 287 -27.18 -11.05 -11.61
N PHE A 288 -27.54 -10.12 -10.73
CA PHE A 288 -28.93 -9.84 -10.39
C PHE A 288 -29.73 -9.33 -11.59
N SER A 289 -29.16 -8.45 -12.40
CA SER A 289 -29.80 -7.93 -13.61
C SER A 289 -30.07 -9.04 -14.62
N ILE A 290 -29.07 -9.93 -14.86
CA ILE A 290 -29.21 -11.09 -15.75
C ILE A 290 -30.30 -12.02 -15.25
N ALA A 291 -30.26 -12.42 -13.97
CA ALA A 291 -31.22 -13.33 -13.40
C ALA A 291 -32.64 -12.75 -13.27
N LYS A 292 -32.77 -11.43 -13.10
CA LYS A 292 -34.07 -10.75 -13.07
C LYS A 292 -34.84 -10.90 -14.39
N HIS A 293 -34.14 -10.93 -15.52
CA HIS A 293 -34.75 -11.11 -16.84
C HIS A 293 -35.24 -12.55 -17.04
N SER A 294 -34.55 -13.56 -16.49
CA SER A 294 -34.95 -14.97 -16.60
C SER A 294 -36.00 -15.39 -15.58
N GLY A 295 -36.03 -14.72 -14.40
CA GLY A 295 -36.92 -15.07 -13.29
C GLY A 295 -36.50 -16.31 -12.50
N ASP A 296 -35.44 -17.03 -12.88
CA ASP A 296 -35.00 -18.29 -12.28
C ASP A 296 -33.73 -18.11 -11.41
N PRO A 297 -33.81 -18.33 -10.07
CA PRO A 297 -32.64 -18.29 -9.19
C PRO A 297 -31.62 -19.41 -9.41
N GLN A 298 -32.00 -20.48 -10.10
CA GLN A 298 -31.11 -21.61 -10.44
C GLN A 298 -30.42 -21.43 -11.79
N MET A 299 -30.64 -20.31 -12.46
CA MET A 299 -29.97 -20.00 -13.72
C MET A 299 -28.46 -20.01 -13.57
N MET A 300 -27.75 -20.66 -14.49
CA MET A 300 -26.29 -20.68 -14.55
C MET A 300 -25.74 -19.33 -15.00
N MET A 301 -24.69 -18.83 -14.34
CA MET A 301 -24.15 -17.48 -14.54
C MET A 301 -23.05 -17.38 -15.60
N GLY A 302 -23.11 -18.17 -16.67
CA GLY A 302 -22.15 -18.14 -17.79
C GLY A 302 -22.02 -16.75 -18.44
N ALA A 303 -23.11 -16.00 -18.51
CA ALA A 303 -23.13 -14.65 -19.08
C ALA A 303 -22.23 -13.64 -18.32
N LEU A 304 -21.84 -13.90 -17.06
CA LEU A 304 -20.86 -13.08 -16.34
C LEU A 304 -19.44 -13.16 -16.90
N SER A 305 -19.15 -14.16 -17.72
CA SER A 305 -17.87 -14.28 -18.42
C SER A 305 -17.72 -13.32 -19.60
N GLU A 306 -18.82 -12.70 -20.04
CA GLU A 306 -18.79 -11.73 -21.12
C GLU A 306 -18.20 -10.39 -20.65
N ASN A 307 -17.46 -9.72 -21.53
CA ASN A 307 -16.89 -8.40 -21.28
C ASN A 307 -17.98 -7.33 -21.35
N VAL A 308 -18.62 -7.04 -20.24
CA VAL A 308 -19.57 -5.93 -20.11
C VAL A 308 -18.87 -4.74 -19.48
N PRO A 309 -18.82 -3.56 -20.13
CA PRO A 309 -18.25 -2.37 -19.51
C PRO A 309 -19.05 -1.97 -18.27
N ALA A 310 -18.36 -1.60 -17.20
CA ALA A 310 -19.01 -1.12 -16.00
C ALA A 310 -19.76 0.21 -16.25
N ASN A 311 -20.87 0.40 -15.57
CA ASN A 311 -21.67 1.62 -15.70
C ASN A 311 -20.86 2.85 -15.27
N PHE A 312 -20.70 3.83 -16.16
CA PHE A 312 -19.92 5.04 -15.95
C PHE A 312 -20.36 5.84 -14.71
N LEU A 313 -21.67 5.90 -14.44
CA LEU A 313 -22.21 6.62 -13.28
C LEU A 313 -21.80 5.96 -11.95
N ILE A 314 -21.74 4.62 -11.91
CA ILE A 314 -21.28 3.87 -10.73
C ILE A 314 -19.79 4.15 -10.49
N LEU A 315 -18.98 4.16 -11.54
CA LEU A 315 -17.57 4.48 -11.47
C LEU A 315 -17.35 5.90 -10.94
N LEU A 316 -18.08 6.88 -11.48
CA LEU A 316 -17.98 8.28 -11.05
C LEU A 316 -18.43 8.48 -9.60
N ALA A 317 -19.52 7.85 -9.18
CA ALA A 317 -19.98 7.87 -7.80
C ALA A 317 -18.93 7.25 -6.84
N ALA A 318 -18.32 6.14 -7.23
CA ALA A 318 -17.24 5.54 -6.47
C ALA A 318 -16.02 6.47 -6.35
N GLY A 319 -15.63 7.14 -7.44
CA GLY A 319 -14.57 8.16 -7.42
C GLY A 319 -14.88 9.33 -6.49
N ALA A 320 -16.12 9.79 -6.45
CA ALA A 320 -16.55 10.84 -5.52
C ALA A 320 -16.41 10.40 -4.05
N ILE A 321 -16.79 9.14 -3.74
CA ILE A 321 -16.64 8.56 -2.40
C ILE A 321 -15.15 8.41 -2.04
N MET A 322 -14.30 7.97 -2.99
CA MET A 322 -12.85 7.89 -2.78
C MET A 322 -12.25 9.25 -2.40
N ILE A 323 -12.63 10.31 -3.12
CA ILE A 323 -12.17 11.67 -2.83
C ILE A 323 -12.67 12.14 -1.47
N LEU A 324 -13.94 11.94 -1.16
CA LEU A 324 -14.49 12.29 0.15
C LEU A 324 -13.71 11.59 1.27
N THR A 325 -13.43 10.29 1.10
CA THR A 325 -12.63 9.51 2.05
C THR A 325 -11.23 10.08 2.21
N LEU A 326 -10.56 10.40 1.10
CA LEU A 326 -9.21 10.96 1.09
C LEU A 326 -9.12 12.27 1.91
N TRP A 327 -10.14 13.12 1.84
CA TRP A 327 -10.19 14.40 2.56
C TRP A 327 -10.64 14.27 4.03
N THR A 328 -11.31 13.21 4.41
CA THR A 328 -11.94 13.07 5.74
C THR A 328 -11.25 12.03 6.65
N SER A 329 -10.49 11.08 6.10
CA SER A 329 -9.90 9.97 6.87
C SER A 329 -8.68 10.40 7.69
N LYS A 330 -8.80 10.31 9.01
CA LYS A 330 -7.67 10.49 9.95
C LYS A 330 -6.80 9.24 10.08
N LYS A 331 -7.36 8.04 9.83
CA LYS A 331 -6.62 6.77 9.92
C LYS A 331 -5.55 6.65 8.83
N ALA A 332 -5.76 7.28 7.66
CA ALA A 332 -4.79 7.29 6.56
C ALA A 332 -3.43 7.90 6.98
N MET A 333 -3.43 8.88 7.87
CA MET A 333 -2.19 9.48 8.38
C MET A 333 -1.38 8.50 9.23
N HIS A 334 -2.05 7.67 10.03
CA HIS A 334 -1.38 6.66 10.87
C HIS A 334 -0.67 5.56 10.05
N VAL A 335 -1.29 5.12 8.95
CA VAL A 335 -0.64 4.18 8.02
C VAL A 335 0.56 4.84 7.33
N SER A 336 0.45 6.14 6.98
CA SER A 336 1.53 6.92 6.38
C SER A 336 2.77 7.03 7.28
N GLU A 337 2.59 7.22 8.57
CA GLU A 337 3.68 7.34 9.54
C GLU A 337 4.56 6.09 9.57
N THR A 338 3.97 4.90 9.49
CA THR A 338 4.71 3.63 9.47
C THR A 338 5.64 3.52 8.27
N GLU A 339 5.18 3.86 7.06
CA GLU A 339 6.01 3.80 5.85
C GLU A 339 7.08 4.89 5.85
N LEU A 340 6.72 6.11 6.27
CA LEU A 340 7.67 7.23 6.35
C LEU A 340 8.81 6.94 7.31
N SER A 341 8.53 6.35 8.49
CA SER A 341 9.55 6.00 9.48
C SER A 341 10.54 4.95 8.94
N LEU A 342 10.05 3.93 8.21
CA LEU A 342 10.91 2.89 7.62
C LEU A 342 11.76 3.41 6.46
N SER A 343 11.28 4.44 5.73
CA SER A 343 11.97 5.00 4.55
C SER A 343 12.80 6.25 4.86
N ALA A 344 12.75 6.80 6.07
CA ALA A 344 13.45 8.03 6.45
C ALA A 344 14.98 7.94 6.25
N ALA A 345 15.63 9.05 5.94
CA ALA A 345 17.07 9.12 5.71
C ALA A 345 17.87 9.29 7.01
N GLN A 346 17.26 9.91 8.03
CA GLN A 346 17.88 10.12 9.34
C GLN A 346 17.41 9.08 10.34
N GLU A 347 18.28 8.70 11.25
CA GLU A 347 17.90 8.00 12.47
C GLU A 347 17.14 9.02 13.33
N ASP A 348 15.82 8.84 13.44
CA ASP A 348 15.09 9.48 14.52
C ASP A 348 15.67 8.92 15.82
N GLU A 349 16.06 9.80 16.75
CA GLU A 349 16.54 9.42 18.10
C GLU A 349 15.42 8.77 18.94
N GLY A 350 14.30 8.42 18.32
CA GLY A 350 13.17 7.72 18.94
C GLY A 350 13.45 6.24 19.18
N PRO A 351 12.75 5.61 20.13
CA PRO A 351 12.91 4.18 20.42
C PRO A 351 12.57 3.35 19.16
N GLU A 352 13.49 2.43 18.81
CA GLU A 352 13.33 1.54 17.68
C GLU A 352 12.04 0.70 17.80
N GLN A 353 11.12 0.91 16.88
CA GLN A 353 9.80 0.23 16.87
C GLN A 353 9.91 -1.28 16.60
N TYR A 354 11.01 -1.74 16.03
CA TYR A 354 11.19 -3.12 15.60
C TYR A 354 12.42 -3.76 16.26
N GLY A 355 12.22 -4.91 16.91
CA GLY A 355 13.32 -5.68 17.50
C GLY A 355 14.21 -6.34 16.45
N SER A 356 15.50 -6.54 16.75
CA SER A 356 16.40 -7.27 15.85
C SER A 356 16.03 -8.75 15.75
N SER A 357 15.91 -9.30 14.53
CA SER A 357 15.66 -10.72 14.30
C SER A 357 16.92 -11.44 13.77
N VAL A 358 16.99 -12.77 13.97
CA VAL A 358 18.08 -13.59 13.41
C VAL A 358 18.09 -13.50 11.88
N MET A 359 16.91 -13.46 11.26
CA MET A 359 16.75 -13.36 9.81
C MET A 359 17.26 -12.02 9.28
N SER A 360 16.93 -10.90 9.93
CA SER A 360 17.43 -9.57 9.52
C SER A 360 18.94 -9.47 9.63
N ARG A 361 19.54 -10.01 10.69
CA ARG A 361 21.00 -10.06 10.84
C ARG A 361 21.68 -10.90 9.75
N THR A 362 21.06 -12.02 9.35
CA THR A 362 21.59 -12.88 8.28
C THR A 362 21.54 -12.17 6.93
N ILE A 363 20.43 -11.49 6.62
CA ILE A 363 20.27 -10.71 5.38
C ILE A 363 21.29 -9.57 5.32
N VAL A 364 21.47 -8.81 6.41
CA VAL A 364 22.48 -7.73 6.48
C VAL A 364 23.89 -8.28 6.25
N ARG A 365 24.26 -9.41 6.91
CA ARG A 365 25.57 -10.04 6.69
C ARG A 365 25.77 -10.49 5.26
N ALA A 366 24.75 -11.10 4.63
CA ALA A 366 24.82 -11.50 3.24
C ALA A 366 25.01 -10.28 2.31
N ALA A 367 24.27 -9.20 2.54
CA ALA A 367 24.39 -7.97 1.77
C ALA A 367 25.78 -7.32 1.92
N LEU A 368 26.34 -7.29 3.14
CA LEU A 368 27.69 -6.78 3.39
C LEU A 368 28.76 -7.63 2.70
N ASN A 369 28.61 -8.97 2.69
CA ASN A 369 29.53 -9.86 2.00
C ASN A 369 29.48 -9.68 0.47
N ILE A 370 28.28 -9.50 -0.10
CA ILE A 370 28.11 -9.20 -1.52
C ILE A 370 28.76 -7.86 -1.84
N ASN A 371 28.51 -6.83 -1.04
CA ASN A 371 29.12 -5.51 -1.23
C ASN A 371 30.64 -5.57 -1.18
N ALA A 372 31.21 -6.28 -0.20
CA ALA A 372 32.66 -6.48 -0.11
C ALA A 372 33.24 -7.23 -1.33
N GLY A 373 32.47 -8.17 -1.90
CA GLY A 373 32.83 -8.84 -3.15
C GLY A 373 32.86 -7.88 -4.35
N ILE A 374 31.82 -7.05 -4.48
CA ILE A 374 31.71 -6.03 -5.54
C ILE A 374 32.82 -4.99 -5.41
N GLU A 375 33.12 -4.54 -4.19
CA GLU A 375 34.16 -3.55 -3.93
C GLU A 375 35.58 -4.03 -4.32
N ARG A 376 35.83 -5.34 -4.32
CA ARG A 376 37.08 -5.91 -4.81
C ARG A 376 37.25 -5.84 -6.32
N ILE A 377 36.14 -5.83 -7.06
CA ILE A 377 36.13 -5.81 -8.53
C ILE A 377 36.24 -4.37 -9.05
N ILE A 378 35.73 -3.39 -8.29
CA ILE A 378 35.70 -1.98 -8.72
C ILE A 378 37.05 -1.31 -8.43
N PRO A 379 37.68 -0.64 -9.42
CA PRO A 379 38.93 0.12 -9.22
C PRO A 379 38.78 1.17 -8.11
N ALA A 380 39.82 1.34 -7.28
CA ALA A 380 39.80 2.25 -6.12
C ALA A 380 39.41 3.69 -6.47
N ARG A 381 39.83 4.20 -7.66
CA ARG A 381 39.48 5.55 -8.13
C ARG A 381 37.97 5.71 -8.39
N VAL A 382 37.34 4.71 -9.01
CA VAL A 382 35.89 4.70 -9.29
C VAL A 382 35.12 4.61 -7.96
N ARG A 383 35.56 3.75 -7.06
CA ARG A 383 34.96 3.58 -5.72
C ARG A 383 35.01 4.89 -4.93
N ALA A 384 36.17 5.58 -4.89
CA ALA A 384 36.29 6.86 -4.20
C ALA A 384 35.39 7.94 -4.81
N ALA A 385 35.33 8.02 -6.15
CA ALA A 385 34.48 8.98 -6.86
C ALA A 385 32.99 8.72 -6.61
N VAL A 386 32.55 7.45 -6.60
CA VAL A 386 31.18 7.06 -6.28
C VAL A 386 30.88 7.30 -4.81
N SER A 387 31.77 6.89 -3.88
CA SER A 387 31.58 7.06 -2.44
C SER A 387 31.32 8.52 -2.06
N HIS A 388 32.10 9.44 -2.62
CA HIS A 388 31.92 10.89 -2.41
C HIS A 388 30.54 11.43 -2.87
N ARG A 389 29.89 10.77 -3.86
CA ARG A 389 28.54 11.15 -4.32
C ARG A 389 27.44 10.78 -3.34
N PHE A 390 27.70 9.80 -2.46
CA PHE A 390 26.78 9.28 -1.46
C PHE A 390 27.10 9.75 -0.04
N GLU A 391 28.05 10.70 0.13
CA GLU A 391 28.24 11.36 1.41
C GLU A 391 26.99 12.17 1.75
N TYR A 392 26.32 11.75 2.84
CA TYR A 392 25.15 12.45 3.36
C TYR A 392 25.62 13.76 3.99
N GLU A 393 25.11 14.85 3.52
CA GLU A 393 25.19 16.14 4.19
C GLU A 393 23.80 16.57 4.56
N ASP A 394 23.67 17.03 5.79
CA ASP A 394 22.44 17.62 6.30
C ASP A 394 22.12 18.88 5.48
N ILE A 395 21.31 18.67 4.42
CA ILE A 395 20.88 19.77 3.57
C ILE A 395 19.84 20.54 4.35
N GLU A 396 20.28 21.62 5.01
CA GLU A 396 19.44 22.65 5.61
C GLU A 396 18.23 22.10 6.35
N HIS A 397 18.34 21.83 7.65
CA HIS A 397 17.29 21.79 8.67
C HIS A 397 15.82 21.71 8.19
N SER A 398 15.55 21.00 7.08
CA SER A 398 14.20 20.96 6.49
C SER A 398 13.26 20.07 7.29
N GLY A 399 13.79 19.21 8.17
CA GLY A 399 13.04 18.21 8.92
C GLY A 399 12.17 17.30 8.02
N ALA A 400 12.58 17.12 6.75
CA ALA A 400 11.91 16.22 5.81
C ALA A 400 12.52 14.81 5.93
N PRO A 401 11.72 13.73 5.98
CA PRO A 401 12.20 12.35 6.04
C PRO A 401 13.19 11.98 4.93
N TYR A 402 13.06 12.56 3.74
CA TYR A 402 13.97 12.40 2.60
C TYR A 402 13.82 13.54 1.59
N ASP A 403 14.78 13.62 0.66
CA ASP A 403 14.85 14.72 -0.31
C ASP A 403 13.88 14.56 -1.50
N MET A 404 13.73 15.65 -2.27
CA MET A 404 12.84 15.69 -3.43
C MET A 404 13.30 14.81 -4.60
N ILE A 405 14.59 14.47 -4.70
CA ILE A 405 15.10 13.55 -5.73
C ILE A 405 14.55 12.14 -5.48
N ARG A 406 14.64 11.64 -4.23
CA ARG A 406 14.09 10.35 -3.86
C ARG A 406 12.56 10.31 -4.01
N ALA A 407 11.87 11.38 -3.60
CA ALA A 407 10.42 11.49 -3.79
C ALA A 407 10.02 11.38 -5.28
N THR A 408 10.76 12.05 -6.16
CA THR A 408 10.53 11.97 -7.61
C THR A 408 10.76 10.55 -8.15
N VAL A 409 11.86 9.90 -7.73
CA VAL A 409 12.14 8.50 -8.12
C VAL A 409 11.03 7.56 -7.66
N ASN A 410 10.62 7.66 -6.39
CA ASN A 410 9.56 6.81 -5.83
C ASN A 410 8.26 6.94 -6.63
N LEU A 411 7.77 8.16 -6.83
CA LEU A 411 6.51 8.40 -7.53
C LEU A 411 6.57 7.99 -9.00
N THR A 412 7.64 8.35 -9.72
CA THR A 412 7.77 8.04 -11.14
C THR A 412 7.89 6.54 -11.37
N THR A 413 8.76 5.85 -10.60
CA THR A 413 9.00 4.41 -10.76
C THR A 413 7.75 3.61 -10.39
N SER A 414 7.09 3.94 -9.29
CA SER A 414 5.85 3.26 -8.86
C SER A 414 4.73 3.46 -9.88
N ALA A 415 4.50 4.70 -10.34
CA ALA A 415 3.47 4.99 -11.33
C ALA A 415 3.71 4.24 -12.65
N MET A 416 4.96 4.17 -13.12
CA MET A 416 5.34 3.39 -14.30
C MET A 416 5.02 1.91 -14.14
N LEU A 417 5.47 1.28 -13.06
CA LEU A 417 5.30 -0.16 -12.84
C LEU A 417 3.82 -0.54 -12.74
N ILE A 418 3.02 0.25 -12.01
CA ILE A 418 1.59 0.01 -11.87
C ILE A 418 0.87 0.22 -13.21
N ALA A 419 1.18 1.29 -13.94
CA ALA A 419 0.55 1.56 -15.23
C ALA A 419 0.89 0.50 -16.28
N ILE A 420 2.13 -0.04 -16.30
CA ILE A 420 2.51 -1.17 -17.16
C ILE A 420 1.63 -2.39 -16.85
N ALA A 421 1.51 -2.77 -15.58
CA ALA A 421 0.74 -3.94 -15.18
C ALA A 421 -0.75 -3.77 -15.49
N THR A 422 -1.33 -2.61 -15.19
CA THR A 422 -2.72 -2.29 -15.51
C THR A 422 -2.98 -2.37 -17.03
N SER A 423 -2.03 -1.90 -17.85
CA SER A 423 -2.13 -1.99 -19.31
C SER A 423 -2.12 -3.44 -19.83
N LEU A 424 -1.50 -4.35 -19.09
CA LEU A 424 -1.47 -5.80 -19.35
C LEU A 424 -2.66 -6.55 -18.71
N LYS A 425 -3.59 -5.82 -18.07
CA LYS A 425 -4.71 -6.38 -17.29
C LYS A 425 -4.26 -7.33 -16.18
N LEU A 426 -3.07 -7.10 -15.63
CA LEU A 426 -2.52 -7.84 -14.50
C LEU A 426 -2.78 -7.03 -13.22
N PRO A 427 -3.67 -7.46 -12.34
CA PRO A 427 -3.88 -6.79 -11.07
C PRO A 427 -2.61 -6.92 -10.21
N LEU A 428 -2.04 -5.79 -9.83
CA LEU A 428 -0.91 -5.71 -8.91
C LEU A 428 -1.35 -5.09 -7.60
N SER A 429 -0.60 -5.37 -6.55
CA SER A 429 -0.71 -4.62 -5.31
C SER A 429 0.03 -3.29 -5.43
N THR A 430 -0.70 -2.18 -5.49
CA THR A 430 -0.13 -0.83 -5.48
C THR A 430 0.68 -0.59 -4.22
N THR A 431 0.20 -1.08 -3.07
CA THR A 431 0.90 -1.01 -1.77
C THR A 431 2.25 -1.72 -1.83
N TYR A 432 2.31 -2.94 -2.38
CA TYR A 432 3.58 -3.68 -2.46
C TYR A 432 4.56 -2.98 -3.38
N VAL A 433 4.11 -2.50 -4.54
CA VAL A 433 4.97 -1.80 -5.49
C VAL A 433 5.51 -0.51 -4.89
N CYS A 434 4.67 0.35 -4.33
CA CYS A 434 5.08 1.63 -3.76
C CYS A 434 6.03 1.44 -2.57
N PHE A 435 5.68 0.55 -1.64
CA PHE A 435 6.52 0.23 -0.49
C PHE A 435 7.89 -0.32 -0.90
N MET A 436 7.94 -1.26 -1.85
CA MET A 436 9.19 -1.87 -2.28
C MET A 436 10.07 -0.92 -3.11
N VAL A 437 9.47 -0.04 -3.92
CA VAL A 437 10.21 1.05 -4.59
C VAL A 437 10.82 2.00 -3.55
N ALA A 438 10.05 2.39 -2.53
CA ALA A 438 10.54 3.25 -1.45
C ALA A 438 11.67 2.60 -0.64
N MET A 439 11.56 1.31 -0.35
CA MET A 439 12.61 0.55 0.34
C MET A 439 13.87 0.40 -0.53
N GLY A 440 13.70 0.06 -1.82
CA GLY A 440 14.82 -0.04 -2.76
C GLY A 440 15.55 1.30 -2.96
N SER A 441 14.82 2.39 -3.08
CA SER A 441 15.40 3.72 -3.18
C SER A 441 16.11 4.15 -1.89
N SER A 442 15.55 3.83 -0.72
CA SER A 442 16.15 4.08 0.58
C SER A 442 17.46 3.31 0.76
N LEU A 443 17.50 2.04 0.35
CA LEU A 443 18.72 1.24 0.35
C LEU A 443 19.78 1.82 -0.58
N ALA A 444 19.41 2.17 -1.82
CA ALA A 444 20.34 2.76 -2.79
C ALA A 444 20.92 4.09 -2.32
N ASP A 445 20.14 4.86 -1.58
CA ASP A 445 20.51 6.15 -1.02
C ASP A 445 21.43 6.07 0.20
N ARG A 446 21.80 4.85 0.61
CA ARG A 446 22.56 4.56 1.82
C ARG A 446 21.95 5.17 3.09
N ALA A 447 20.62 5.33 3.09
CA ALA A 447 19.88 5.83 4.24
C ALA A 447 19.91 4.87 5.44
N TRP A 448 20.40 3.64 5.24
CA TRP A 448 20.49 2.61 6.27
C TRP A 448 21.93 2.56 6.81
N GLY A 449 22.14 3.13 7.98
CA GLY A 449 23.38 2.94 8.74
C GLY A 449 23.60 1.47 9.12
N ARG A 450 24.82 1.08 9.49
CA ARG A 450 25.17 -0.33 9.73
C ARG A 450 24.35 -0.95 10.87
N GLU A 451 24.01 -0.18 11.89
CA GLU A 451 23.23 -0.64 13.04
C GLU A 451 21.72 -0.53 12.75
N SER A 452 21.26 0.58 12.20
CA SER A 452 19.86 0.78 11.83
C SER A 452 19.38 -0.16 10.72
N ALA A 453 20.26 -0.64 9.84
CA ALA A 453 19.90 -1.57 8.77
C ALA A 453 19.26 -2.87 9.30
N VAL A 454 19.70 -3.40 10.45
CA VAL A 454 19.12 -4.63 11.03
C VAL A 454 17.68 -4.41 11.45
N TYR A 455 17.38 -3.28 12.07
CA TYR A 455 16.04 -2.93 12.57
C TYR A 455 15.10 -2.59 11.41
N ARG A 456 15.59 -1.84 10.42
CA ARG A 456 14.81 -1.51 9.22
C ARG A 456 14.47 -2.75 8.40
N ILE A 457 15.43 -3.66 8.19
CA ILE A 457 15.15 -4.95 7.53
C ILE A 457 14.16 -5.77 8.37
N SER A 458 14.26 -5.74 9.70
CA SER A 458 13.28 -6.41 10.55
C SER A 458 11.87 -5.81 10.36
N GLY A 459 11.75 -4.49 10.29
CA GLY A 459 10.49 -3.80 9.98
C GLY A 459 9.93 -4.18 8.61
N VAL A 460 10.75 -4.14 7.57
CA VAL A 460 10.38 -4.57 6.20
C VAL A 460 9.92 -6.03 6.20
N MET A 461 10.63 -6.93 6.89
CA MET A 461 10.24 -8.34 7.00
C MET A 461 8.91 -8.51 7.76
N THR A 462 8.65 -7.70 8.77
CA THR A 462 7.37 -7.70 9.49
C THR A 462 6.21 -7.28 8.58
N VAL A 463 6.41 -6.25 7.76
CA VAL A 463 5.42 -5.82 6.75
C VAL A 463 5.18 -6.92 5.72
N ILE A 464 6.25 -7.54 5.18
CA ILE A 464 6.13 -8.65 4.22
C ILE A 464 5.42 -9.85 4.86
N ALA A 465 5.74 -10.21 6.11
CA ALA A 465 5.02 -11.25 6.84
C ALA A 465 3.53 -10.91 7.00
N GLY A 466 3.20 -9.65 7.27
CA GLY A 466 1.84 -9.13 7.29
C GLY A 466 1.11 -9.37 5.96
N TRP A 467 1.78 -9.27 4.83
CA TRP A 467 1.19 -9.53 3.51
C TRP A 467 0.78 -11.00 3.33
N PHE A 468 1.61 -11.94 3.79
CA PHE A 468 1.24 -13.37 3.79
C PHE A 468 0.08 -13.66 4.73
N ILE A 469 0.05 -13.01 5.89
CA ILE A 469 -1.06 -13.12 6.85
C ILE A 469 -2.35 -12.54 6.22
N THR A 470 -2.27 -11.45 5.46
CA THR A 470 -3.42 -10.89 4.71
C THR A 470 -3.97 -11.90 3.71
N ALA A 471 -3.11 -12.53 2.93
CA ALA A 471 -3.52 -13.53 1.95
C ALA A 471 -4.21 -14.74 2.63
N LEU A 472 -3.56 -15.32 3.63
CA LEU A 472 -4.10 -16.46 4.37
C LEU A 472 -5.36 -16.09 5.14
N GLY A 473 -5.37 -14.95 5.83
CA GLY A 473 -6.52 -14.46 6.59
C GLY A 473 -7.71 -14.16 5.69
N GLY A 474 -7.49 -13.48 4.56
CA GLY A 474 -8.53 -13.22 3.55
C GLY A 474 -9.15 -14.52 3.04
N PHE A 475 -8.31 -15.47 2.66
CA PHE A 475 -8.76 -16.79 2.23
C PHE A 475 -9.60 -17.50 3.30
N LEU A 476 -9.08 -17.62 4.53
CA LEU A 476 -9.74 -18.37 5.60
C LEU A 476 -11.05 -17.72 6.04
N ILE A 477 -11.07 -16.40 6.22
CA ILE A 477 -12.29 -15.69 6.62
C ILE A 477 -13.35 -15.83 5.53
N ALA A 478 -12.99 -15.59 4.26
CA ALA A 478 -13.94 -15.72 3.15
C ALA A 478 -14.42 -17.16 2.95
N PHE A 479 -13.55 -18.15 3.18
CA PHE A 479 -13.92 -19.58 3.15
C PHE A 479 -14.96 -19.92 4.23
N VAL A 480 -14.71 -19.51 5.48
CA VAL A 480 -15.63 -19.78 6.59
C VAL A 480 -16.95 -19.03 6.40
N VAL A 481 -16.90 -17.74 6.03
CA VAL A 481 -18.11 -16.95 5.79
C VAL A 481 -18.89 -17.49 4.59
N GLY A 482 -18.21 -17.87 3.50
CA GLY A 482 -18.83 -18.47 2.32
C GLY A 482 -19.56 -19.79 2.66
N LEU A 483 -18.92 -20.68 3.42
CA LEU A 483 -19.57 -21.91 3.92
C LEU A 483 -20.77 -21.59 4.81
N THR A 484 -20.61 -20.65 5.74
CA THR A 484 -21.69 -20.25 6.65
C THR A 484 -22.89 -19.71 5.88
N LEU A 485 -22.68 -18.88 4.86
CA LEU A 485 -23.74 -18.31 4.06
C LEU A 485 -24.46 -19.36 3.20
N ILE A 486 -23.72 -20.25 2.54
CA ILE A 486 -24.32 -21.21 1.60
C ILE A 486 -25.07 -22.34 2.33
N TYR A 487 -24.58 -22.82 3.48
CA TYR A 487 -25.27 -23.85 4.29
C TYR A 487 -26.36 -23.27 5.19
N GLY A 488 -26.13 -22.10 5.77
CA GLY A 488 -27.04 -21.50 6.76
C GLY A 488 -28.15 -20.63 6.15
N GLY A 489 -28.11 -20.38 4.83
CA GLY A 489 -29.14 -19.65 4.10
C GLY A 489 -29.48 -18.28 4.70
N THR A 490 -30.76 -17.93 4.72
CA THR A 490 -31.25 -16.60 5.17
C THR A 490 -30.86 -16.27 6.61
N MET A 491 -30.88 -17.25 7.53
CA MET A 491 -30.51 -17.00 8.93
C MET A 491 -29.04 -16.62 9.08
N ALA A 492 -28.14 -17.33 8.42
CA ALA A 492 -26.72 -17.02 8.42
C ALA A 492 -26.45 -15.66 7.78
N PHE A 493 -27.13 -15.34 6.68
CA PHE A 493 -27.05 -14.03 6.02
C PHE A 493 -27.39 -12.88 6.98
N VAL A 494 -28.48 -12.99 7.74
CA VAL A 494 -28.86 -11.94 8.71
C VAL A 494 -27.82 -11.82 9.82
N ILE A 495 -27.38 -12.95 10.41
CA ILE A 495 -26.39 -12.96 11.49
C ILE A 495 -25.06 -12.34 11.03
N VAL A 496 -24.54 -12.76 9.88
CA VAL A 496 -23.26 -12.25 9.34
C VAL A 496 -23.37 -10.76 9.01
N THR A 497 -24.49 -10.32 8.44
CA THR A 497 -24.74 -8.91 8.13
C THR A 497 -24.75 -8.05 9.40
N VAL A 498 -25.46 -8.46 10.43
CA VAL A 498 -25.53 -7.74 11.71
C VAL A 498 -24.16 -7.71 12.39
N LEU A 499 -23.44 -8.83 12.40
CA LEU A 499 -22.11 -8.93 12.99
C LEU A 499 -21.11 -7.99 12.26
N CYS A 500 -21.09 -8.01 10.94
CA CYS A 500 -20.23 -7.13 10.14
C CYS A 500 -20.59 -5.65 10.37
N GLY A 501 -21.87 -5.29 10.35
CA GLY A 501 -22.34 -3.94 10.65
C GLY A 501 -21.92 -3.47 12.05
N TYR A 502 -22.07 -4.35 13.06
CA TYR A 502 -21.61 -4.06 14.41
C TYR A 502 -20.09 -3.83 14.47
N MET A 503 -19.30 -4.69 13.84
CA MET A 503 -17.84 -4.55 13.81
C MET A 503 -17.40 -3.22 13.19
N LEU A 504 -17.98 -2.84 12.04
CA LEU A 504 -17.68 -1.59 11.35
C LEU A 504 -18.06 -0.36 12.18
N ILE A 505 -19.25 -0.37 12.80
CA ILE A 505 -19.70 0.73 13.68
C ILE A 505 -18.79 0.83 14.90
N HIS A 506 -18.50 -0.30 15.54
CA HIS A 506 -17.64 -0.33 16.72
C HIS A 506 -16.21 0.17 16.42
N SER A 507 -15.61 -0.25 15.31
CA SER A 507 -14.26 0.13 14.92
C SER A 507 -14.15 1.62 14.55
N ASN A 508 -15.16 2.16 13.85
CA ASN A 508 -15.05 3.51 13.30
C ASN A 508 -15.67 4.61 14.19
N PHE A 509 -16.70 4.27 15.00
CA PHE A 509 -17.45 5.26 15.76
C PHE A 509 -17.37 5.05 17.29
N LEU A 510 -17.32 3.82 17.79
CA LEU A 510 -17.35 3.53 19.22
C LEU A 510 -15.95 3.42 19.85
N LYS A 511 -14.93 2.95 19.12
CA LYS A 511 -13.55 3.14 19.50
C LYS A 511 -13.15 4.61 19.29
N LYS A 512 -13.68 5.52 20.09
CA LYS A 512 -13.03 6.82 20.32
C LYS A 512 -11.63 6.52 20.83
N GLY A 513 -10.66 6.87 19.99
CA GLY A 513 -9.24 6.65 20.19
C GLY A 513 -8.80 6.54 21.64
N LYS A 514 -8.33 5.38 22.04
CA LYS A 514 -6.98 5.34 22.56
C LYS A 514 -6.04 5.55 21.37
N THR A 515 -6.07 6.72 20.79
CA THR A 515 -4.83 7.35 20.38
C THR A 515 -3.92 7.08 21.58
N SER A 516 -2.74 6.55 21.37
CA SER A 516 -1.61 6.86 22.22
C SER A 516 -1.47 8.38 22.09
N ALA A 517 -2.36 9.11 22.73
CA ALA A 517 -2.06 10.41 23.21
C ALA A 517 -0.82 10.13 24.07
N ALA A 518 0.32 10.59 23.67
CA ALA A 518 1.25 11.11 24.65
C ALA A 518 0.33 11.70 25.74
N PRO A 519 0.39 11.21 27.00
CA PRO A 519 -0.55 11.60 28.01
C PRO A 519 -0.68 13.11 27.90
N ALA A 520 -1.87 13.56 27.49
CA ALA A 520 -2.19 14.97 27.46
C ALA A 520 -1.85 15.42 28.85
N ALA A 521 -0.93 16.34 28.94
CA ALA A 521 -0.50 16.92 30.19
C ALA A 521 -1.77 17.11 31.00
N ALA A 522 -1.94 16.26 32.02
CA ALA A 522 -3.07 16.31 32.93
C ALA A 522 -3.10 17.76 33.36
N GLY A 523 -4.26 18.39 33.18
CA GLY A 523 -4.42 19.82 33.31
C GLY A 523 -3.58 20.33 34.48
N VAL A 524 -2.59 21.13 34.14
CA VAL A 524 -1.73 21.80 35.10
C VAL A 524 -2.66 22.68 35.92
N LYS A 525 -3.15 22.13 37.05
CA LYS A 525 -3.57 22.96 38.14
C LYS A 525 -2.34 23.80 38.44
N SER A 526 -2.50 25.11 38.45
CA SER A 526 -1.49 26.10 38.82
C SER A 526 -0.70 25.61 40.07
N GLN A 527 0.35 24.84 39.85
CA GLN A 527 1.33 24.49 40.87
C GLN A 527 2.35 25.61 40.90
N SER A 528 2.82 25.96 42.10
CA SER A 528 3.88 26.95 42.21
C SER A 528 5.13 26.46 41.49
N THR A 529 5.94 27.36 40.97
CA THR A 529 7.19 27.03 40.30
C THR A 529 8.12 26.19 41.19
N GLU A 530 8.05 26.39 42.52
CA GLU A 530 8.78 25.60 43.51
C GLU A 530 8.30 24.15 43.59
N ASP A 531 6.98 23.88 43.54
CA ASP A 531 6.44 22.52 43.54
C ASP A 531 6.83 21.75 42.28
N ILE A 532 6.89 22.43 41.13
CA ILE A 532 7.34 21.84 39.86
C ILE A 532 8.81 21.44 39.95
N ILE A 533 9.67 22.28 40.49
CA ILE A 533 11.12 22.01 40.66
C ILE A 533 11.35 20.86 41.64
N ILE A 534 10.61 20.80 42.74
CA ILE A 534 10.71 19.71 43.71
C ILE A 534 10.29 18.37 43.08
N ASN A 535 9.16 18.35 42.37
CA ASN A 535 8.67 17.14 41.70
C ASN A 535 9.63 16.67 40.61
N LEU A 536 10.17 17.59 39.81
CA LEU A 536 11.17 17.27 38.78
C LEU A 536 12.45 16.68 39.39
N ARG A 537 12.95 17.30 40.48
CA ARG A 537 14.12 16.76 41.20
C ARG A 537 13.88 15.34 41.73
N ASP A 538 12.73 15.11 42.34
CA ASP A 538 12.41 13.81 42.94
C ASP A 538 12.24 12.74 41.86
N GLU A 539 11.70 13.09 40.69
CA GLU A 539 11.58 12.16 39.54
C GLU A 539 12.94 11.85 38.91
N VAL A 540 13.81 12.85 38.74
CA VAL A 540 15.19 12.64 38.27
C VAL A 540 15.96 11.73 39.25
N CYS A 541 15.81 11.95 40.56
CA CYS A 541 16.46 11.09 41.58
C CYS A 541 15.96 9.63 41.49
N ARG A 542 14.65 9.40 41.33
CA ARG A 542 14.07 8.06 41.16
C ARG A 542 14.57 7.37 39.88
N THR A 543 14.63 8.11 38.78
CA THR A 543 15.13 7.59 37.50
C THR A 543 16.60 7.18 37.60
N MET A 544 17.43 8.03 38.24
CA MET A 544 18.86 7.73 38.48
C MET A 544 19.05 6.53 39.39
N GLU A 545 18.25 6.41 40.44
CA GLU A 545 18.31 5.26 41.37
C GLU A 545 17.91 3.96 40.65
N SER A 546 16.89 4.00 39.80
CA SER A 546 16.44 2.87 39.03
C SER A 546 17.50 2.47 37.98
N ALA A 547 18.09 3.43 37.27
CA ALA A 547 19.19 3.20 36.33
C ALA A 547 20.40 2.54 37.01
N THR A 548 20.76 3.02 38.21
CA THR A 548 21.87 2.43 38.99
C THR A 548 21.57 0.98 39.39
N LYS A 549 20.35 0.67 39.81
CA LYS A 549 19.94 -0.70 40.15
C LYS A 549 19.99 -1.62 38.93
N ILE A 550 19.53 -1.16 37.76
CA ILE A 550 19.59 -1.93 36.52
C ILE A 550 21.04 -2.17 36.13
N TYR A 551 21.91 -1.16 36.22
CA TYR A 551 23.33 -1.28 35.92
C TYR A 551 24.03 -2.32 36.81
N ASP A 552 23.84 -2.23 38.14
CA ASP A 552 24.44 -3.17 39.09
C ASP A 552 24.01 -4.62 38.87
N ARG A 553 22.67 -4.82 38.63
CA ARG A 553 22.11 -6.15 38.35
C ARG A 553 22.61 -6.70 37.02
N THR A 554 22.77 -5.83 36.02
CA THR A 554 23.30 -6.22 34.70
C THR A 554 24.75 -6.64 34.83
N LEU A 555 25.59 -5.89 35.55
CA LEU A 555 26.98 -6.22 35.82
C LEU A 555 27.13 -7.59 36.53
N ILE A 556 26.37 -7.80 37.59
CA ILE A 556 26.32 -9.06 38.32
C ILE A 556 25.88 -10.22 37.42
N ALA A 557 24.86 -9.98 36.56
CA ALA A 557 24.37 -11.01 35.64
C ALA A 557 25.36 -11.36 34.52
N VAL A 558 26.12 -10.38 34.04
CA VAL A 558 27.22 -10.61 33.08
C VAL A 558 28.32 -11.46 33.72
N PHE A 559 28.77 -11.10 34.92
CA PHE A 559 29.81 -11.88 35.64
C PHE A 559 29.38 -13.30 36.02
N LYS A 560 28.06 -13.51 36.24
CA LYS A 560 27.48 -14.83 36.53
C LYS A 560 26.99 -15.57 35.30
N GLU A 561 27.20 -15.04 34.09
CA GLU A 561 26.70 -15.56 32.81
C GLU A 561 25.21 -15.91 32.80
N ASN A 562 24.42 -15.20 33.60
CA ASN A 562 22.98 -15.47 33.77
C ASN A 562 22.15 -14.79 32.69
N ARG A 563 21.96 -15.49 31.56
CA ARG A 563 21.22 -15.00 30.38
C ARG A 563 19.74 -14.66 30.66
N LYS A 564 19.11 -15.30 31.66
CA LYS A 564 17.72 -15.02 32.01
C LYS A 564 17.60 -13.64 32.65
N VAL A 565 18.45 -13.35 33.62
CA VAL A 565 18.47 -12.03 34.30
C VAL A 565 18.85 -10.92 33.32
N LEU A 566 19.79 -11.17 32.39
CA LEU A 566 20.14 -10.20 31.36
C LEU A 566 18.95 -9.84 30.46
N ARG A 567 18.12 -10.82 30.11
CA ARG A 567 16.89 -10.55 29.32
C ARG A 567 15.86 -9.73 30.10
N ASP A 568 15.72 -10.01 31.40
CA ASP A 568 14.81 -9.26 32.27
C ASP A 568 15.30 -7.82 32.44
N MET A 569 16.62 -7.60 32.54
CA MET A 569 17.22 -6.26 32.63
C MET A 569 17.02 -5.42 31.35
N VAL A 570 17.06 -6.03 30.17
CA VAL A 570 16.75 -5.34 28.91
C VAL A 570 15.31 -4.82 28.93
N LYS A 571 14.37 -5.61 29.47
CA LYS A 571 12.98 -5.19 29.59
C LYS A 571 12.83 -4.05 30.60
N GLU A 572 13.42 -4.18 31.80
CA GLU A 572 13.40 -3.15 32.83
C GLU A 572 14.06 -1.84 32.34
N SER A 573 15.13 -1.92 31.54
CA SER A 573 15.79 -0.76 30.94
C SER A 573 14.91 -0.04 29.94
N ASN A 574 14.18 -0.78 29.10
CA ASN A 574 13.22 -0.21 28.17
C ASN A 574 12.04 0.45 28.90
N ASP A 575 11.52 -0.20 29.95
CA ASP A 575 10.43 0.36 30.77
C ASP A 575 10.88 1.68 31.46
N LEU A 576 12.13 1.74 31.95
CA LEU A 576 12.70 2.95 32.56
C LEU A 576 12.85 4.08 31.52
N PHE A 577 13.31 3.75 30.32
CA PHE A 577 13.45 4.71 29.23
C PHE A 577 12.10 5.32 28.84
N TYR A 578 11.05 4.53 28.73
CA TYR A 578 9.69 5.03 28.46
C TYR A 578 9.16 5.91 29.60
N LEU A 579 9.39 5.55 30.85
CA LEU A 579 9.00 6.37 32.00
C LEU A 579 9.74 7.72 32.02
N SER A 580 11.03 7.76 31.71
CA SER A 580 11.80 9.01 31.67
C SER A 580 11.34 9.95 30.54
N LEU A 581 10.92 9.42 29.39
CA LEU A 581 10.38 10.21 28.27
C LEU A 581 9.00 10.82 28.56
N ILE A 582 8.18 10.17 29.39
CA ILE A 582 6.85 10.67 29.75
C ILE A 582 6.93 11.89 30.69
N HIS A 583 8.02 12.01 31.47
CA HIS A 583 8.19 13.04 32.49
C HIS A 583 9.06 14.23 32.07
N ILE A 584 9.77 14.13 30.94
CA ILE A 584 10.49 15.23 30.29
C ILE A 584 9.61 15.93 29.26
#